data_212cb2a5b1bbbac1b5a91c7b0d14efe6
#
_entry.id   212cb2a5b1bbbac1b5a91c7b0d14efe6
#
_cell.length_a   1.000
_cell.length_b   1.000
_cell.length_c   1.000
_cell.angle_alpha   90.00
_cell.angle_beta   90.00
_cell.angle_gamma   90.00
#
_symmetry.space_group_name_H-M   'P 1'
#
loop_
_entity.id
_entity.type
_entity.pdbx_description
1 polymer ?
#
loop_
_entity_poly.entity_id
_entity_poly.type
_entity_poly.pdbx_seq_one_letter_code
_entity_poly.pdbx_strand_id
1 'polypeptide(L)'
;MTRRPTTRLLVALLAAFSLVAAACGDDDDTEAGDGGSGSDGGEAVECTEDSQSGPAISIGAQDFGESAILAEIYEQALACAGFEAGIQTLGGFRDLLFGSFDSGDINLAPDYVASNLEFLNNFAGEATSDVDETLDKLTPLLEDKGLVALEPSEAVDTNAFVVTQETSDELGITTLSDLADKGQDLTLGAPPDCETNGFCIPGLQRVYDLDLSENFVPLDFGVIPASLDEGAIDVGVVGSTDGRLADPDTGWVLLEDDQQMLAADNVFPLASEELTGAYGDDLTTVLDGISAELTTDELTELNKRFDVDKEDADAIAESWLADHGIGGA
;
A
#
# COMPACT_ATOMS: atom_id res chain seq x y z
N MET A 1 33.60 53.15 13.20
CA MET A 1 34.49 53.23 14.39
C MET A 1 34.42 51.87 15.06
N THR A 2 35.46 51.14 14.87
CA THR A 2 36.44 50.57 15.85
C THR A 2 35.87 49.44 16.66
N ARG A 3 36.31 48.28 16.61
CA ARG A 3 37.52 47.46 16.55
C ARG A 3 37.21 46.12 17.25
N ARG A 4 37.65 45.06 16.65
CA ARG A 4 37.97 43.74 17.26
C ARG A 4 39.07 43.92 18.33
N PRO A 5 39.61 42.88 19.09
CA PRO A 5 39.70 41.46 18.74
C PRO A 5 39.80 40.45 19.93
N THR A 6 39.92 39.15 19.56
CA THR A 6 40.81 38.07 20.09
C THR A 6 40.51 37.47 21.49
N THR A 7 40.63 36.17 21.79
CA THR A 7 41.79 35.28 21.66
C THR A 7 41.41 33.85 22.04
N ARG A 8 41.92 32.89 21.31
CA ARG A 8 42.18 31.47 21.50
C ARG A 8 42.35 30.95 22.92
N LEU A 9 41.94 29.70 23.19
CA LEU A 9 42.81 28.69 23.80
C LEU A 9 42.41 27.26 23.38
N LEU A 10 43.41 26.59 22.79
CA LEU A 10 43.49 25.13 22.57
C LEU A 10 43.85 24.46 23.92
N VAL A 11 43.25 23.29 24.21
CA VAL A 11 43.96 22.25 24.99
C VAL A 11 43.59 20.89 24.41
N ALA A 12 44.58 20.27 23.80
CA ALA A 12 44.60 18.86 23.45
C ALA A 12 45.15 18.07 24.64
N LEU A 13 44.61 16.90 24.90
CA LEU A 13 45.38 15.87 25.66
C LEU A 13 45.01 14.48 25.15
N LEU A 14 46.09 13.75 24.86
CA LEU A 14 46.24 12.43 24.28
C LEU A 14 45.99 11.28 25.27
N ALA A 15 45.64 10.14 24.67
CA ALA A 15 46.13 8.76 24.88
C ALA A 15 45.67 7.98 26.12
N ALA A 16 45.16 6.76 25.91
CA ALA A 16 45.98 5.54 25.98
C ALA A 16 45.20 4.28 25.64
N PHE A 17 45.73 3.58 24.73
CA PHE A 17 45.77 2.18 24.39
C PHE A 17 45.62 1.19 25.55
N SER A 18 44.82 0.13 25.37
CA SER A 18 45.11 -1.19 25.96
C SER A 18 44.46 -2.30 25.10
N LEU A 19 45.27 -2.97 24.32
CA LEU A 19 45.04 -4.31 23.79
C LEU A 19 45.09 -5.34 24.93
N VAL A 20 44.17 -6.31 24.94
CA VAL A 20 44.45 -7.63 25.51
C VAL A 20 43.96 -8.68 24.54
N ALA A 21 44.87 -9.52 24.11
CA ALA A 21 44.66 -10.64 23.18
C ALA A 21 44.37 -11.93 23.94
N ALA A 22 43.56 -12.77 23.26
CA ALA A 22 43.58 -14.22 23.16
C ALA A 22 43.71 -15.12 24.40
N ALA A 23 42.78 -16.07 24.51
CA ALA A 23 43.08 -17.49 24.75
C ALA A 23 41.95 -18.39 24.25
N CYS A 24 42.35 -19.34 23.45
CA CYS A 24 41.57 -20.53 23.05
C CYS A 24 41.37 -21.46 24.25
N GLY A 25 40.26 -22.20 24.20
CA GLY A 25 40.03 -23.37 25.09
C GLY A 25 38.85 -24.16 24.51
N ASP A 26 39.15 -25.36 24.09
CA ASP A 26 38.33 -26.43 23.50
C ASP A 26 37.43 -27.12 24.54
N ASP A 27 36.45 -27.82 23.94
CA ASP A 27 35.79 -29.04 24.37
C ASP A 27 34.49 -29.00 25.18
N ASP A 28 33.51 -29.62 24.50
CA ASP A 28 32.62 -30.75 24.78
C ASP A 28 31.12 -30.48 25.00
N ASP A 29 30.40 -31.02 24.02
CA ASP A 29 29.09 -31.73 23.98
C ASP A 29 28.07 -31.47 25.13
N THR A 30 26.86 -31.01 24.70
CA THR A 30 25.61 -31.76 24.95
C THR A 30 24.46 -31.23 24.11
N GLU A 31 23.77 -32.15 23.42
CA GLU A 31 22.52 -31.98 22.70
C GLU A 31 21.36 -31.55 23.63
N ALA A 32 20.53 -30.63 23.17
CA ALA A 32 19.11 -30.64 23.40
C ALA A 32 18.41 -29.81 22.32
N GLY A 33 17.68 -30.47 21.44
CA GLY A 33 16.83 -29.83 20.47
C GLY A 33 15.66 -29.12 21.13
N ASP A 34 15.30 -27.99 20.59
CA ASP A 34 13.94 -27.48 20.64
C ASP A 34 13.61 -26.77 19.33
N GLY A 35 12.45 -27.13 18.78
CA GLY A 35 11.97 -26.72 17.49
C GLY A 35 11.66 -25.22 17.45
N GLY A 36 12.44 -24.48 16.75
CA GLY A 36 12.12 -23.14 16.28
C GLY A 36 11.31 -23.26 14.99
N SER A 37 10.06 -22.85 15.07
CA SER A 37 9.22 -22.57 13.92
C SER A 37 9.94 -21.50 13.09
N GLY A 38 10.46 -21.87 11.93
CA GLY A 38 10.99 -20.92 10.96
C GLY A 38 9.81 -20.19 10.35
N SER A 39 9.68 -18.90 10.60
CA SER A 39 9.06 -18.00 9.65
C SER A 39 9.94 -18.02 8.40
N ASP A 40 9.37 -18.36 7.27
CA ASP A 40 9.97 -18.14 5.95
C ASP A 40 10.03 -16.61 5.76
N GLY A 41 11.07 -15.96 6.28
CA GLY A 41 11.39 -14.58 5.97
C GLY A 41 11.91 -14.54 4.54
N GLY A 42 11.34 -13.68 3.70
CA GLY A 42 11.86 -13.40 2.38
C GLY A 42 13.36 -13.11 2.43
N GLU A 43 14.10 -13.54 1.43
CA GLU A 43 15.54 -13.24 1.34
C GLU A 43 15.73 -11.73 1.27
N ALA A 44 16.49 -11.15 2.20
CA ALA A 44 16.80 -9.72 2.23
C ALA A 44 17.44 -9.32 0.89
N VAL A 45 16.89 -8.30 0.24
CA VAL A 45 17.47 -7.74 -0.99
C VAL A 45 18.68 -6.88 -0.60
N GLU A 46 19.88 -7.40 -0.86
CA GLU A 46 21.11 -6.65 -0.64
C GLU A 46 21.40 -5.74 -1.84
N CYS A 47 21.80 -4.48 -1.58
CA CYS A 47 22.20 -3.57 -2.63
C CYS A 47 23.46 -4.07 -3.34
N THR A 48 23.49 -4.00 -4.66
CA THR A 48 24.62 -4.41 -5.48
C THR A 48 25.22 -3.23 -6.27
N GLU A 49 26.54 -3.25 -6.45
CA GLU A 49 27.21 -2.33 -7.38
C GLU A 49 27.17 -2.87 -8.85
N ASP A 50 26.75 -4.11 -9.05
CA ASP A 50 26.64 -4.72 -10.37
C ASP A 50 25.34 -4.31 -11.04
N SER A 51 25.43 -3.74 -12.24
CA SER A 51 24.26 -3.32 -13.02
C SER A 51 23.62 -4.50 -13.74
N GLN A 52 22.31 -4.62 -13.63
CA GLN A 52 21.50 -5.55 -14.40
C GLN A 52 21.50 -5.16 -15.89
N SER A 53 21.52 -6.15 -16.76
CA SER A 53 21.56 -5.93 -18.22
C SER A 53 20.19 -6.23 -18.82
N GLY A 54 19.48 -5.21 -19.26
CA GLY A 54 18.14 -5.35 -19.85
C GLY A 54 17.52 -3.99 -20.21
N PRO A 55 16.23 -3.92 -20.51
CA PRO A 55 15.54 -2.68 -20.77
C PRO A 55 15.42 -1.82 -19.49
N ALA A 56 15.41 -0.50 -19.63
CA ALA A 56 15.10 0.37 -18.51
C ALA A 56 13.70 0.09 -17.98
N ILE A 57 13.55 0.14 -16.65
CA ILE A 57 12.26 -0.03 -15.98
C ILE A 57 11.60 1.34 -15.81
N SER A 58 10.44 1.52 -16.44
CA SER A 58 9.64 2.74 -16.34
C SER A 58 8.40 2.44 -15.51
N ILE A 59 8.37 2.96 -14.28
CA ILE A 59 7.32 2.68 -13.30
C ILE A 59 6.24 3.75 -13.39
N GLY A 60 5.00 3.34 -13.68
CA GLY A 60 3.86 4.24 -13.69
C GLY A 60 3.35 4.53 -12.27
N ALA A 61 3.29 5.81 -11.89
CA ALA A 61 2.64 6.25 -10.66
C ALA A 61 1.38 7.05 -11.01
N GLN A 62 0.22 6.62 -10.53
CA GLN A 62 -1.03 7.37 -10.66
C GLN A 62 -1.02 8.61 -9.73
N ASP A 63 -1.82 9.62 -10.05
CA ASP A 63 -1.82 10.92 -9.34
C ASP A 63 -2.60 10.86 -8.01
N PHE A 64 -2.11 10.01 -7.09
CA PHE A 64 -2.54 9.95 -5.69
C PHE A 64 -1.41 9.40 -4.79
N GLY A 65 -1.47 9.72 -3.49
CA GLY A 65 -0.37 9.53 -2.54
C GLY A 65 0.14 8.09 -2.45
N GLU A 66 -0.76 7.12 -2.27
CA GLU A 66 -0.40 5.71 -2.14
C GLU A 66 0.34 5.18 -3.38
N SER A 67 -0.14 5.49 -4.58
CA SER A 67 0.54 5.09 -5.81
C SER A 67 1.92 5.71 -5.94
N ALA A 68 2.10 6.95 -5.48
CA ALA A 68 3.41 7.60 -5.46
C ALA A 68 4.37 6.91 -4.49
N ILE A 69 3.91 6.56 -3.28
CA ILE A 69 4.72 5.84 -2.28
C ILE A 69 5.13 4.45 -2.79
N LEU A 70 4.18 3.69 -3.33
CA LEU A 70 4.44 2.35 -3.86
C LEU A 70 5.40 2.37 -5.05
N ALA A 71 5.29 3.37 -5.93
CA ALA A 71 6.21 3.55 -7.05
C ALA A 71 7.64 3.88 -6.57
N GLU A 72 7.79 4.71 -5.52
CA GLU A 72 9.08 5.00 -4.89
C GLU A 72 9.68 3.76 -4.22
N ILE A 73 8.87 2.93 -3.55
CA ILE A 73 9.31 1.66 -2.96
C ILE A 73 9.86 0.74 -4.06
N TYR A 74 9.14 0.59 -5.17
CA TYR A 74 9.60 -0.23 -6.28
C TYR A 74 10.87 0.33 -6.93
N GLU A 75 10.92 1.64 -7.17
CA GLU A 75 12.09 2.29 -7.80
C GLU A 75 13.34 2.10 -6.97
N GLN A 76 13.29 2.41 -5.68
CA GLN A 76 14.45 2.35 -4.80
C GLN A 76 14.92 0.91 -4.56
N ALA A 77 14.01 -0.05 -4.39
CA ALA A 77 14.37 -1.46 -4.26
C ALA A 77 15.01 -2.01 -5.53
N LEU A 78 14.45 -1.70 -6.70
CA LEU A 78 15.01 -2.11 -7.98
C LEU A 78 16.36 -1.45 -8.26
N ALA A 79 16.51 -0.15 -7.96
CA ALA A 79 17.78 0.56 -8.08
C ALA A 79 18.86 -0.07 -7.16
N CYS A 80 18.48 -0.43 -5.93
CA CYS A 80 19.35 -1.15 -5.00
C CYS A 80 19.80 -2.52 -5.57
N ALA A 81 18.91 -3.26 -6.22
CA ALA A 81 19.21 -4.52 -6.88
C ALA A 81 19.94 -4.36 -8.23
N GLY A 82 20.34 -3.14 -8.60
CA GLY A 82 21.16 -2.83 -9.79
C GLY A 82 20.37 -2.64 -11.09
N PHE A 83 19.04 -2.51 -11.03
CA PHE A 83 18.23 -2.20 -12.21
C PHE A 83 18.27 -0.70 -12.55
N GLU A 84 18.15 -0.36 -13.84
CA GLU A 84 17.90 1.02 -14.28
C GLU A 84 16.39 1.28 -14.20
N ALA A 85 15.93 1.86 -13.11
CA ALA A 85 14.53 2.15 -12.85
C ALA A 85 14.27 3.66 -12.77
N GLY A 86 13.03 4.08 -13.06
CA GLY A 86 12.61 5.47 -12.92
C GLY A 86 11.09 5.60 -13.00
N ILE A 87 10.54 6.62 -12.34
CA ILE A 87 9.11 6.85 -12.17
C ILE A 87 8.56 7.79 -13.24
N GLN A 88 7.38 7.47 -13.77
CA GLN A 88 6.55 8.29 -14.62
C GLN A 88 5.23 8.62 -13.92
N THR A 89 5.03 9.87 -13.54
CA THR A 89 3.75 10.32 -12.99
C THR A 89 2.70 10.35 -14.09
N LEU A 90 1.59 9.67 -13.86
CA LEU A 90 0.44 9.56 -14.77
C LEU A 90 -0.73 10.37 -14.20
N GLY A 91 -1.84 10.49 -14.95
CA GLY A 91 -3.10 10.95 -14.38
C GLY A 91 -3.73 9.89 -13.47
N GLY A 92 -4.66 10.30 -12.60
CA GLY A 92 -5.29 9.44 -11.60
C GLY A 92 -6.32 8.44 -12.13
N PHE A 93 -6.36 8.15 -13.44
CA PHE A 93 -7.36 7.27 -14.04
C PHE A 93 -6.70 6.05 -14.68
N ARG A 94 -7.30 4.88 -14.48
CA ARG A 94 -6.77 3.59 -14.93
C ARG A 94 -6.69 3.46 -16.46
N ASP A 95 -7.51 4.15 -17.22
CA ASP A 95 -7.40 4.21 -18.68
C ASP A 95 -6.08 4.87 -19.14
N LEU A 96 -5.55 5.83 -18.38
CA LEU A 96 -4.23 6.41 -18.64
C LEU A 96 -3.11 5.44 -18.31
N LEU A 97 -3.23 4.67 -17.22
CA LEU A 97 -2.28 3.64 -16.84
C LEU A 97 -2.15 2.59 -17.96
N PHE A 98 -3.27 1.98 -18.37
CA PHE A 98 -3.27 1.00 -19.46
C PHE A 98 -2.84 1.59 -20.80
N GLY A 99 -3.23 2.84 -21.08
CA GLY A 99 -2.76 3.56 -22.28
C GLY A 99 -1.24 3.74 -22.30
N SER A 100 -0.61 3.94 -21.14
CA SER A 100 0.85 4.07 -21.01
C SER A 100 1.57 2.73 -21.15
N PHE A 101 0.99 1.61 -20.70
CA PHE A 101 1.46 0.26 -21.03
C PHE A 101 1.34 -0.02 -22.53
N ASP A 102 0.19 0.27 -23.14
CA ASP A 102 -0.07 0.06 -24.57
C ASP A 102 0.89 0.87 -25.47
N SER A 103 1.32 2.07 -25.04
CA SER A 103 2.30 2.90 -25.76
C SER A 103 3.75 2.52 -25.48
N GLY A 104 4.02 1.74 -24.43
CA GLY A 104 5.36 1.40 -23.95
C GLY A 104 6.04 2.55 -23.19
N ASP A 105 5.29 3.55 -22.73
CA ASP A 105 5.83 4.63 -21.90
C ASP A 105 6.17 4.13 -20.49
N ILE A 106 5.44 3.11 -20.01
CA ILE A 106 5.72 2.37 -18.78
C ILE A 106 5.74 0.85 -19.04
N ASN A 107 6.42 0.10 -18.17
CA ASN A 107 6.48 -1.37 -18.23
C ASN A 107 6.32 -2.04 -16.87
N LEU A 108 6.12 -1.25 -15.80
CA LEU A 108 5.82 -1.70 -14.43
C LEU A 108 4.90 -0.66 -13.77
N ALA A 109 4.02 -1.08 -12.89
CA ALA A 109 3.25 -0.18 -12.01
C ALA A 109 2.73 -0.93 -10.79
N PRO A 110 2.59 -0.30 -9.61
CA PRO A 110 1.71 -0.79 -8.56
C PRO A 110 0.26 -0.62 -9.00
N ASP A 111 -0.58 -1.63 -8.78
CA ASP A 111 -2.02 -1.57 -9.05
C ASP A 111 -2.78 -2.54 -8.11
N TYR A 112 -4.09 -2.69 -8.26
CA TYR A 112 -4.98 -3.39 -7.34
C TYR A 112 -5.76 -4.48 -8.07
N VAL A 113 -5.81 -5.68 -7.49
CA VAL A 113 -6.30 -6.90 -8.15
C VAL A 113 -7.77 -6.78 -8.58
N ALA A 114 -8.66 -6.45 -7.64
CA ALA A 114 -10.09 -6.37 -7.92
C ALA A 114 -10.45 -5.21 -8.84
N SER A 115 -9.87 -4.05 -8.61
CA SER A 115 -10.02 -2.86 -9.45
C SER A 115 -9.55 -3.09 -10.89
N ASN A 116 -8.47 -3.85 -11.07
CA ASN A 116 -7.97 -4.22 -12.39
C ASN A 116 -8.95 -5.13 -13.12
N LEU A 117 -9.43 -6.19 -12.43
CA LEU A 117 -10.43 -7.11 -12.99
C LEU A 117 -11.68 -6.35 -13.45
N GLU A 118 -12.24 -5.50 -12.57
CA GLU A 118 -13.47 -4.78 -12.88
C GLU A 118 -13.28 -3.80 -14.04
N PHE A 119 -12.13 -3.13 -14.12
CA PHE A 119 -11.82 -2.25 -15.24
C PHE A 119 -11.75 -3.03 -16.56
N LEU A 120 -11.03 -4.16 -16.59
CA LEU A 120 -10.81 -4.93 -17.82
C LEU A 120 -12.05 -5.70 -18.29
N ASN A 121 -12.93 -6.10 -17.37
CA ASN A 121 -14.18 -6.79 -17.70
C ASN A 121 -15.38 -5.83 -17.89
N ASN A 122 -15.15 -4.52 -17.94
CA ASN A 122 -16.14 -3.45 -18.06
C ASN A 122 -17.14 -3.40 -16.88
N PHE A 123 -16.62 -3.54 -15.67
CA PHE A 123 -17.38 -3.48 -14.39
C PHE A 123 -18.48 -4.56 -14.33
N ALA A 124 -18.13 -5.79 -14.68
CA ALA A 124 -19.06 -6.91 -14.68
C ALA A 124 -19.44 -7.40 -13.26
N GLY A 125 -18.75 -6.93 -12.22
CA GLY A 125 -19.00 -7.30 -10.82
C GLY A 125 -18.55 -8.73 -10.53
N GLU A 126 -17.40 -9.14 -11.06
CA GLU A 126 -16.85 -10.49 -10.92
C GLU A 126 -15.75 -10.61 -9.85
N ALA A 127 -15.23 -9.48 -9.36
CA ALA A 127 -14.31 -9.49 -8.24
C ALA A 127 -15.00 -10.01 -6.97
N THR A 128 -14.24 -10.70 -6.13
CA THR A 128 -14.73 -11.30 -4.88
C THR A 128 -13.84 -10.92 -3.70
N SER A 129 -14.19 -11.33 -2.50
CA SER A 129 -13.35 -11.18 -1.29
C SER A 129 -12.20 -12.19 -1.24
N ASP A 130 -12.06 -13.06 -2.23
CA ASP A 130 -10.98 -14.04 -2.37
C ASP A 130 -10.04 -13.57 -3.49
N VAL A 131 -8.78 -13.30 -3.12
CA VAL A 131 -7.77 -12.78 -4.04
C VAL A 131 -7.42 -13.79 -5.14
N ASP A 132 -7.31 -15.08 -4.80
CA ASP A 132 -6.97 -16.13 -5.75
C ASP A 132 -8.08 -16.30 -6.80
N GLU A 133 -9.36 -16.29 -6.36
CA GLU A 133 -10.51 -16.36 -7.26
C GLU A 133 -10.56 -15.13 -8.18
N THR A 134 -10.20 -13.97 -7.68
CA THR A 134 -10.17 -12.72 -8.44
C THR A 134 -9.01 -12.72 -9.44
N LEU A 135 -7.81 -13.18 -9.04
CA LEU A 135 -6.65 -13.34 -9.91
C LEU A 135 -6.87 -14.36 -11.03
N ASP A 136 -7.54 -15.48 -10.73
CA ASP A 136 -7.87 -16.49 -11.75
C ASP A 136 -8.71 -15.91 -12.90
N LYS A 137 -9.54 -14.90 -12.60
CA LYS A 137 -10.36 -14.19 -13.60
C LYS A 137 -9.59 -13.06 -14.26
N LEU A 138 -8.70 -12.39 -13.53
CA LEU A 138 -7.89 -11.27 -14.02
C LEU A 138 -6.81 -11.71 -14.99
N THR A 139 -6.08 -12.78 -14.64
CA THR A 139 -4.89 -13.26 -15.38
C THR A 139 -5.12 -13.36 -16.90
N PRO A 140 -6.16 -14.03 -17.41
CA PRO A 140 -6.35 -14.14 -18.87
C PRO A 140 -6.62 -12.78 -19.54
N LEU A 141 -7.19 -11.80 -18.82
CA LEU A 141 -7.42 -10.45 -19.35
C LEU A 141 -6.13 -9.64 -19.45
N LEU A 142 -5.19 -9.86 -18.51
CA LEU A 142 -3.85 -9.26 -18.55
C LEU A 142 -3.00 -9.90 -19.66
N GLU A 143 -3.01 -11.23 -19.79
CA GLU A 143 -2.29 -11.94 -20.85
C GLU A 143 -2.71 -11.45 -22.26
N ASP A 144 -4.01 -11.21 -22.47
CA ASP A 144 -4.53 -10.64 -23.75
C ASP A 144 -3.95 -9.24 -24.05
N LYS A 145 -3.41 -8.56 -23.05
CA LYS A 145 -2.75 -7.25 -23.16
C LYS A 145 -1.21 -7.33 -23.13
N GLY A 146 -0.64 -8.51 -22.98
CA GLY A 146 0.81 -8.70 -22.82
C GLY A 146 1.30 -8.18 -21.45
N LEU A 147 0.46 -8.31 -20.43
CA LEU A 147 0.75 -7.92 -19.06
C LEU A 147 0.71 -9.15 -18.13
N VAL A 148 1.41 -9.05 -17.01
CA VAL A 148 1.52 -10.09 -15.99
C VAL A 148 1.26 -9.49 -14.62
N ALA A 149 0.42 -10.12 -13.81
CA ALA A 149 0.36 -9.89 -12.37
C ALA A 149 1.48 -10.68 -11.71
N LEU A 150 2.34 -10.01 -10.92
CA LEU A 150 3.26 -10.68 -10.01
C LEU A 150 2.56 -10.97 -8.69
N GLU A 151 3.29 -11.54 -7.72
CA GLU A 151 2.69 -11.96 -6.44
C GLU A 151 2.04 -10.77 -5.72
N PRO A 152 0.74 -10.82 -5.39
CA PRO A 152 0.08 -9.77 -4.64
C PRO A 152 0.53 -9.75 -3.18
N SER A 153 0.50 -8.57 -2.57
CA SER A 153 0.76 -8.39 -1.15
C SER A 153 -0.46 -8.76 -0.30
N GLU A 154 -0.27 -8.81 1.02
CA GLU A 154 -1.39 -8.88 1.97
C GLU A 154 -2.11 -7.53 2.14
N ALA A 155 -1.52 -6.42 1.63
CA ALA A 155 -2.12 -5.10 1.69
C ALA A 155 -3.35 -4.99 0.77
N VAL A 156 -4.48 -4.63 1.35
CA VAL A 156 -5.77 -4.45 0.66
C VAL A 156 -6.20 -2.99 0.76
N ASP A 157 -6.40 -2.32 -0.39
CA ASP A 157 -7.06 -1.01 -0.46
C ASP A 157 -8.40 -1.13 -1.19
N THR A 158 -9.47 -1.17 -0.42
CA THR A 158 -10.85 -1.25 -0.91
C THR A 158 -11.70 -0.14 -0.31
N ASN A 159 -12.99 -0.09 -0.64
CA ASN A 159 -13.90 0.83 0.03
C ASN A 159 -13.98 0.53 1.52
N ALA A 160 -13.89 1.58 2.34
CA ALA A 160 -14.06 1.50 3.79
C ALA A 160 -15.21 2.39 4.23
N PHE A 161 -16.12 1.84 5.00
CA PHE A 161 -17.21 2.60 5.60
C PHE A 161 -16.78 3.05 7.00
N VAL A 162 -16.79 4.34 7.23
CA VAL A 162 -16.36 4.94 8.48
C VAL A 162 -17.46 5.78 9.10
N VAL A 163 -17.51 5.80 10.44
CA VAL A 163 -18.35 6.68 11.24
C VAL A 163 -17.46 7.40 12.26
N THR A 164 -17.97 8.49 12.86
CA THR A 164 -17.25 9.09 13.99
C THR A 164 -17.33 8.19 15.23
N GLN A 165 -16.37 8.30 16.15
CA GLN A 165 -16.41 7.60 17.46
C GLN A 165 -17.70 7.95 18.22
N GLU A 166 -18.18 9.21 18.13
CA GLU A 166 -19.43 9.64 18.75
C GLU A 166 -20.63 8.85 18.19
N THR A 167 -20.75 8.75 16.85
CA THR A 167 -21.80 7.97 16.19
C THR A 167 -21.73 6.48 16.55
N SER A 168 -20.52 5.92 16.56
CA SER A 168 -20.30 4.52 16.96
C SER A 168 -20.74 4.26 18.40
N ASP A 169 -20.35 5.13 19.34
CA ASP A 169 -20.69 4.98 20.77
C ASP A 169 -22.20 5.19 21.04
N GLU A 170 -22.83 6.16 20.37
CA GLU A 170 -24.25 6.45 20.56
C GLU A 170 -25.17 5.37 20.01
N LEU A 171 -24.85 4.82 18.85
CA LEU A 171 -25.68 3.84 18.16
C LEU A 171 -25.19 2.39 18.38
N GLY A 172 -23.97 2.20 18.87
CA GLY A 172 -23.33 0.90 19.03
C GLY A 172 -23.08 0.25 17.68
N ILE A 173 -22.53 1.02 16.70
CA ILE A 173 -22.22 0.58 15.34
C ILE A 173 -20.72 0.36 15.24
N THR A 174 -20.30 -0.89 14.95
CA THR A 174 -18.89 -1.26 14.73
C THR A 174 -18.70 -2.18 13.51
N THR A 175 -19.79 -2.69 12.95
CA THR A 175 -19.78 -3.55 11.76
C THR A 175 -20.80 -3.04 10.73
N LEU A 176 -20.71 -3.51 9.49
CA LEU A 176 -21.72 -3.23 8.47
C LEU A 176 -23.07 -3.89 8.79
N SER A 177 -23.08 -5.05 9.51
CA SER A 177 -24.31 -5.62 10.04
C SER A 177 -24.96 -4.71 11.10
N ASP A 178 -24.18 -4.10 12.00
CA ASP A 178 -24.70 -3.11 12.95
C ASP A 178 -25.27 -1.88 12.23
N LEU A 179 -24.59 -1.41 11.17
CA LEU A 179 -25.06 -0.31 10.35
C LEU A 179 -26.42 -0.65 9.70
N ALA A 180 -26.57 -1.86 9.20
CA ALA A 180 -27.83 -2.33 8.61
C ALA A 180 -28.98 -2.36 9.63
N ASP A 181 -28.69 -2.78 10.85
CA ASP A 181 -29.70 -2.89 11.89
C ASP A 181 -30.14 -1.53 12.49
N LYS A 182 -29.21 -0.57 12.59
CA LYS A 182 -29.36 0.66 13.38
C LYS A 182 -29.21 1.97 12.60
N GLY A 183 -28.61 1.91 11.41
CA GLY A 183 -28.18 3.08 10.63
C GLY A 183 -29.02 3.38 9.39
N GLN A 184 -30.23 2.84 9.26
CA GLN A 184 -31.07 2.99 8.05
C GLN A 184 -31.46 4.45 7.73
N ASP A 185 -31.47 5.33 8.73
CA ASP A 185 -31.78 6.75 8.59
C ASP A 185 -30.51 7.63 8.47
N LEU A 186 -29.31 7.02 8.53
CA LEU A 186 -28.04 7.73 8.46
C LEU A 186 -27.73 8.20 7.04
N THR A 187 -27.06 9.35 6.96
CA THR A 187 -26.63 9.97 5.70
C THR A 187 -25.30 9.38 5.26
N LEU A 188 -25.27 8.77 4.08
CA LEU A 188 -24.05 8.21 3.46
C LEU A 188 -23.39 9.24 2.54
N GLY A 189 -22.17 9.66 2.84
CA GLY A 189 -21.33 10.44 1.94
C GLY A 189 -20.31 9.54 1.24
N ALA A 190 -20.35 9.49 -0.09
CA ALA A 190 -19.44 8.67 -0.88
C ALA A 190 -19.27 9.24 -2.30
N PRO A 191 -18.28 8.75 -3.10
CA PRO A 191 -18.14 9.13 -4.50
C PRO A 191 -19.42 8.87 -5.31
N PRO A 192 -19.66 9.63 -6.39
CA PRO A 192 -20.90 9.52 -7.17
C PRO A 192 -21.14 8.13 -7.78
N ASP A 193 -20.09 7.37 -8.08
CA ASP A 193 -20.17 6.00 -8.60
C ASP A 193 -20.71 4.99 -7.57
N CYS A 194 -20.72 5.34 -6.28
CA CYS A 194 -21.26 4.50 -5.19
C CYS A 194 -22.72 4.06 -5.45
N GLU A 195 -23.52 4.86 -6.17
CA GLU A 195 -24.88 4.48 -6.57
C GLU A 195 -24.95 3.21 -7.42
N THR A 196 -23.89 2.94 -8.19
CA THR A 196 -23.85 1.82 -9.15
C THR A 196 -22.73 0.83 -8.88
N ASN A 197 -21.80 1.16 -8.02
CA ASN A 197 -20.67 0.33 -7.62
C ASN A 197 -21.15 -0.85 -6.79
N GLY A 198 -20.88 -2.08 -7.25
CA GLY A 198 -21.28 -3.33 -6.61
C GLY A 198 -20.71 -3.53 -5.18
N PHE A 199 -19.69 -2.76 -4.81
CA PHE A 199 -19.04 -2.74 -3.50
C PHE A 199 -19.38 -1.50 -2.67
N CYS A 200 -20.50 -0.84 -2.98
CA CYS A 200 -21.06 0.29 -2.25
C CYS A 200 -22.57 0.10 -2.03
N ILE A 201 -23.45 1.02 -2.41
CA ILE A 201 -24.90 0.92 -2.15
C ILE A 201 -25.50 -0.39 -2.67
N PRO A 202 -25.26 -0.83 -3.93
CA PRO A 202 -25.79 -2.11 -4.40
C PRO A 202 -25.25 -3.33 -3.62
N GLY A 203 -24.01 -3.24 -3.12
CA GLY A 203 -23.41 -4.23 -2.22
C GLY A 203 -24.10 -4.29 -0.88
N LEU A 204 -24.28 -3.14 -0.23
CA LEU A 204 -25.00 -3.03 1.04
C LEU A 204 -26.42 -3.60 0.94
N GLN A 205 -27.13 -3.31 -0.15
CA GLN A 205 -28.45 -3.89 -0.40
C GLN A 205 -28.42 -5.42 -0.55
N ARG A 206 -27.46 -5.91 -1.34
CA ARG A 206 -27.37 -7.34 -1.67
C ARG A 206 -26.97 -8.19 -0.48
N VAL A 207 -26.00 -7.74 0.31
CA VAL A 207 -25.33 -8.53 1.36
C VAL A 207 -25.95 -8.25 2.72
N TYR A 208 -26.23 -7.00 3.03
CA TYR A 208 -26.68 -6.54 4.35
C TYR A 208 -28.16 -6.17 4.42
N ASP A 209 -28.91 -6.24 3.30
CA ASP A 209 -30.31 -5.78 3.19
C ASP A 209 -30.47 -4.29 3.61
N LEU A 210 -29.42 -3.49 3.41
CA LEU A 210 -29.35 -2.06 3.75
C LEU A 210 -29.43 -1.21 2.49
N ASP A 211 -30.45 -0.35 2.40
CA ASP A 211 -30.61 0.62 1.31
C ASP A 211 -30.43 2.06 1.83
N LEU A 212 -29.29 2.66 1.52
CA LEU A 212 -28.98 4.06 1.83
C LEU A 212 -29.15 5.01 0.63
N SER A 213 -29.75 4.57 -0.47
CA SER A 213 -29.88 5.38 -1.69
C SER A 213 -30.70 6.66 -1.51
N GLU A 214 -31.72 6.67 -0.63
CA GLU A 214 -32.51 7.86 -0.34
C GLU A 214 -31.76 8.89 0.53
N ASN A 215 -30.75 8.45 1.28
CA ASN A 215 -29.92 9.25 2.17
C ASN A 215 -28.49 9.43 1.65
N PHE A 216 -28.26 9.18 0.37
CA PHE A 216 -26.95 9.27 -0.26
C PHE A 216 -26.62 10.72 -0.65
N VAL A 217 -25.43 11.16 -0.30
CA VAL A 217 -24.84 12.46 -0.68
C VAL A 217 -23.60 12.20 -1.51
N PRO A 218 -23.62 12.46 -2.82
CA PRO A 218 -22.44 12.29 -3.67
C PRO A 218 -21.41 13.38 -3.34
N LEU A 219 -20.20 12.96 -3.00
CA LEU A 219 -19.05 13.81 -2.62
C LEU A 219 -17.79 13.32 -3.30
N ASP A 220 -16.87 14.22 -3.62
CA ASP A 220 -15.51 13.83 -4.00
C ASP A 220 -14.74 13.27 -2.79
N PHE A 221 -13.88 12.27 -2.98
CA PHE A 221 -13.11 11.63 -1.90
C PHE A 221 -12.45 12.64 -0.95
N GLY A 222 -11.82 13.68 -1.50
CA GLY A 222 -11.15 14.71 -0.70
C GLY A 222 -12.07 15.56 0.20
N VAL A 223 -13.40 15.49 0.01
CA VAL A 223 -14.39 16.26 0.78
C VAL A 223 -15.07 15.42 1.87
N ILE A 224 -15.12 14.10 1.70
CA ILE A 224 -15.78 13.16 2.61
C ILE A 224 -15.24 13.29 4.04
N PRO A 225 -13.92 13.34 4.30
CA PRO A 225 -13.37 13.50 5.64
C PRO A 225 -13.91 14.71 6.38
N ALA A 226 -13.82 15.87 5.77
CA ALA A 226 -14.31 17.11 6.40
C ALA A 226 -15.82 17.09 6.61
N SER A 227 -16.59 16.48 5.69
CA SER A 227 -18.05 16.37 5.81
C SER A 227 -18.47 15.46 6.96
N LEU A 228 -17.70 14.38 7.21
CA LEU A 228 -17.90 13.47 8.33
C LEU A 228 -17.58 14.17 9.66
N ASP A 229 -16.43 14.83 9.76
CA ASP A 229 -15.99 15.55 10.96
C ASP A 229 -16.90 16.71 11.34
N GLU A 230 -17.51 17.38 10.34
CA GLU A 230 -18.47 18.48 10.54
C GLU A 230 -19.89 17.97 10.82
N GLY A 231 -20.15 16.67 10.75
CA GLY A 231 -21.48 16.06 10.92
C GLY A 231 -22.45 16.40 9.79
N ALA A 232 -21.94 16.71 8.59
CA ALA A 232 -22.75 16.90 7.39
C ALA A 232 -23.18 15.57 6.76
N ILE A 233 -22.47 14.50 7.05
CA ILE A 233 -22.79 13.11 6.78
C ILE A 233 -22.53 12.29 8.06
N ASP A 234 -23.20 11.15 8.18
CA ASP A 234 -23.08 10.26 9.34
C ASP A 234 -22.14 9.08 9.06
N VAL A 235 -22.10 8.63 7.82
CA VAL A 235 -21.26 7.55 7.31
C VAL A 235 -20.46 8.06 6.12
N GLY A 236 -19.16 7.89 6.13
CA GLY A 236 -18.27 8.21 5.02
C GLY A 236 -17.74 6.96 4.34
N VAL A 237 -17.49 7.01 3.01
CA VAL A 237 -16.71 6.00 2.29
C VAL A 237 -15.35 6.58 1.95
N VAL A 238 -14.29 5.92 2.44
CA VAL A 238 -12.89 6.26 2.21
C VAL A 238 -12.15 5.02 1.68
N GLY A 239 -10.86 5.11 1.38
CA GLY A 239 -10.02 3.91 1.16
C GLY A 239 -9.77 3.18 2.48
N SER A 240 -9.67 1.86 2.46
CA SER A 240 -9.37 1.08 3.67
C SER A 240 -7.96 1.32 4.20
N THR A 241 -7.11 1.92 3.39
CA THR A 241 -5.75 2.37 3.71
C THR A 241 -5.64 3.88 3.94
N ASP A 242 -6.78 4.60 4.09
CA ASP A 242 -6.76 6.04 4.37
C ASP A 242 -5.94 6.31 5.65
N GLY A 243 -4.90 7.13 5.53
CA GLY A 243 -3.94 7.39 6.61
C GLY A 243 -4.57 7.94 7.89
N ARG A 244 -5.77 8.54 7.81
CA ARG A 244 -6.51 8.98 8.99
C ARG A 244 -6.99 7.82 9.87
N LEU A 245 -7.08 6.60 9.32
CA LEU A 245 -7.43 5.41 10.11
C LEU A 245 -6.29 5.00 11.05
N ALA A 246 -5.04 5.33 10.73
CA ALA A 246 -3.88 5.14 11.61
C ALA A 246 -3.66 6.29 12.60
N ASP A 247 -4.36 7.43 12.44
CA ASP A 247 -4.23 8.57 13.34
C ASP A 247 -5.25 8.48 14.50
N PRO A 248 -4.78 8.25 15.74
CA PRO A 248 -5.67 8.13 16.90
C PRO A 248 -6.44 9.42 17.23
N ASP A 249 -5.98 10.56 16.70
CA ASP A 249 -6.63 11.87 16.95
C ASP A 249 -7.80 12.13 15.97
N THR A 250 -7.93 11.34 14.90
CA THR A 250 -9.03 11.45 13.92
C THR A 250 -10.39 11.13 14.55
N GLY A 251 -10.44 10.14 15.44
CA GLY A 251 -11.69 9.77 16.13
C GLY A 251 -12.71 9.10 15.18
N TRP A 252 -12.24 8.37 14.18
CA TRP A 252 -13.06 7.57 13.30
C TRP A 252 -13.08 6.10 13.74
N VAL A 253 -14.17 5.43 13.38
CA VAL A 253 -14.34 3.98 13.53
C VAL A 253 -14.56 3.39 12.15
N LEU A 254 -13.63 2.55 11.71
CA LEU A 254 -13.78 1.71 10.54
C LEU A 254 -14.79 0.61 10.85
N LEU A 255 -15.85 0.49 10.04
CA LEU A 255 -16.85 -0.56 10.19
C LEU A 255 -16.34 -1.86 9.56
N GLU A 256 -16.34 -2.93 10.35
CA GLU A 256 -15.94 -4.27 9.88
C GLU A 256 -16.93 -4.79 8.83
N ASP A 257 -16.42 -5.26 7.69
CA ASP A 257 -17.20 -5.99 6.68
C ASP A 257 -17.39 -7.45 7.10
N ASP A 258 -18.24 -7.70 8.09
CA ASP A 258 -18.44 -8.98 8.74
C ASP A 258 -19.16 -10.04 7.87
N GLN A 259 -19.62 -9.66 6.66
CA GLN A 259 -20.21 -10.57 5.67
C GLN A 259 -19.45 -10.63 4.33
N GLN A 260 -18.24 -10.06 4.28
CA GLN A 260 -17.36 -10.13 3.12
C GLN A 260 -18.00 -9.60 1.81
N MET A 261 -18.59 -8.42 1.88
CA MET A 261 -19.16 -7.71 0.73
C MET A 261 -18.09 -7.13 -0.18
N LEU A 262 -17.00 -6.65 0.44
CA LEU A 262 -15.94 -5.93 -0.25
C LEU A 262 -15.02 -6.88 -1.03
N ALA A 263 -14.44 -6.37 -2.11
CA ALA A 263 -13.52 -7.16 -2.92
C ALA A 263 -12.12 -7.22 -2.29
N ALA A 264 -11.38 -8.29 -2.58
CA ALA A 264 -9.96 -8.41 -2.29
C ALA A 264 -9.16 -7.55 -3.29
N ASP A 265 -9.02 -6.27 -2.97
CA ASP A 265 -8.28 -5.31 -3.80
C ASP A 265 -6.84 -5.20 -3.31
N ASN A 266 -6.14 -6.35 -3.36
CA ASN A 266 -4.75 -6.47 -2.93
C ASN A 266 -3.83 -5.68 -3.87
N VAL A 267 -2.86 -4.98 -3.29
CA VAL A 267 -1.79 -4.32 -4.05
C VAL A 267 -0.91 -5.38 -4.71
N PHE A 268 -0.61 -5.21 -5.98
CA PHE A 268 0.27 -6.11 -6.73
C PHE A 268 1.13 -5.37 -7.74
N PRO A 269 2.32 -5.89 -8.09
CA PRO A 269 3.12 -5.37 -9.19
C PRO A 269 2.54 -5.83 -10.53
N LEU A 270 2.06 -4.88 -11.35
CA LEU A 270 1.63 -5.11 -12.72
C LEU A 270 2.80 -4.83 -13.66
N ALA A 271 3.25 -5.84 -14.39
CA ALA A 271 4.42 -5.75 -15.28
C ALA A 271 4.09 -6.14 -16.72
N SER A 272 4.85 -5.63 -17.69
CA SER A 272 4.76 -6.14 -19.06
C SER A 272 5.44 -7.51 -19.19
N GLU A 273 4.90 -8.38 -20.06
CA GLU A 273 5.53 -9.68 -20.38
C GLU A 273 6.96 -9.51 -20.94
N GLU A 274 7.21 -8.41 -21.66
CA GLU A 274 8.55 -8.10 -22.17
C GLU A 274 9.54 -7.88 -21.03
N LEU A 275 9.13 -7.14 -19.98
CA LEU A 275 9.97 -6.86 -18.83
C LEU A 275 10.26 -8.12 -18.02
N THR A 276 9.22 -8.89 -17.68
CA THR A 276 9.38 -10.15 -16.94
C THR A 276 10.16 -11.20 -17.74
N GLY A 277 9.97 -11.24 -19.06
CA GLY A 277 10.73 -12.09 -19.95
C GLY A 277 12.22 -11.70 -20.10
N ALA A 278 12.54 -10.40 -19.92
CA ALA A 278 13.92 -9.91 -20.00
C ALA A 278 14.74 -10.22 -18.75
N TYR A 279 14.15 -10.13 -17.57
CA TYR A 279 14.84 -10.24 -16.29
C TYR A 279 14.52 -11.52 -15.52
N GLY A 280 13.36 -12.15 -15.76
CA GLY A 280 12.97 -13.41 -15.10
C GLY A 280 12.94 -13.27 -13.58
N ASP A 281 13.54 -14.27 -12.91
CA ASP A 281 13.54 -14.39 -11.45
C ASP A 281 14.27 -13.24 -10.76
N ASP A 282 15.23 -12.58 -11.42
CA ASP A 282 15.95 -11.45 -10.83
C ASP A 282 15.02 -10.26 -10.52
N LEU A 283 14.04 -10.00 -11.40
CA LEU A 283 13.02 -8.95 -11.20
C LEU A 283 11.95 -9.39 -10.19
N THR A 284 11.41 -10.60 -10.38
CA THR A 284 10.29 -11.07 -9.55
C THR A 284 10.72 -11.24 -8.10
N THR A 285 11.95 -11.71 -7.82
CA THR A 285 12.45 -11.82 -6.44
C THR A 285 12.41 -10.48 -5.68
N VAL A 286 12.75 -9.37 -6.35
CA VAL A 286 12.71 -8.05 -5.71
C VAL A 286 11.27 -7.61 -5.43
N LEU A 287 10.39 -7.72 -6.43
CA LEU A 287 9.01 -7.24 -6.33
C LEU A 287 8.15 -8.12 -5.41
N ASP A 288 8.30 -9.44 -5.50
CA ASP A 288 7.63 -10.39 -4.61
C ASP A 288 8.13 -10.26 -3.16
N GLY A 289 9.42 -9.91 -2.98
CA GLY A 289 9.98 -9.58 -1.66
C GLY A 289 9.31 -8.35 -1.02
N ILE A 290 8.99 -7.33 -1.82
CA ILE A 290 8.20 -6.16 -1.35
C ILE A 290 6.77 -6.60 -1.01
N SER A 291 6.13 -7.37 -1.89
CA SER A 291 4.77 -7.86 -1.68
C SER A 291 4.64 -8.70 -0.40
N ALA A 292 5.67 -9.50 -0.08
CA ALA A 292 5.67 -10.35 1.12
C ALA A 292 5.68 -9.57 2.43
N GLU A 293 6.22 -8.34 2.43
CA GLU A 293 6.33 -7.50 3.63
C GLU A 293 5.20 -6.47 3.74
N LEU A 294 4.50 -6.16 2.64
CA LEU A 294 3.51 -5.09 2.61
C LEU A 294 2.14 -5.57 3.12
N THR A 295 1.74 -5.06 4.28
CA THR A 295 0.43 -5.31 4.91
C THR A 295 -0.50 -4.09 4.83
N THR A 296 -1.80 -4.28 5.04
CA THR A 296 -2.78 -3.17 5.09
C THR A 296 -2.45 -2.16 6.19
N ASP A 297 -2.01 -2.63 7.36
CA ASP A 297 -1.67 -1.76 8.49
C ASP A 297 -0.44 -0.89 8.14
N GLU A 298 0.59 -1.47 7.50
CA GLU A 298 1.76 -0.72 7.04
C GLU A 298 1.39 0.30 5.98
N LEU A 299 0.62 -0.10 4.97
CA LEU A 299 0.20 0.80 3.90
C LEU A 299 -0.62 1.98 4.46
N THR A 300 -1.48 1.72 5.45
CA THR A 300 -2.23 2.77 6.15
C THR A 300 -1.30 3.74 6.91
N GLU A 301 -0.25 3.24 7.55
CA GLU A 301 0.74 4.09 8.23
C GLU A 301 1.59 4.88 7.24
N LEU A 302 1.97 4.29 6.10
CA LEU A 302 2.68 5.01 5.02
C LEU A 302 1.81 6.14 4.46
N ASN A 303 0.53 5.87 4.21
CA ASN A 303 -0.43 6.89 3.78
C ASN A 303 -0.63 7.98 4.84
N LYS A 304 -0.63 7.64 6.14
CA LYS A 304 -0.68 8.64 7.20
C LYS A 304 0.52 9.57 7.13
N ARG A 305 1.72 9.05 6.97
CA ARG A 305 2.95 9.85 6.85
C ARG A 305 2.86 10.82 5.68
N PHE A 306 2.31 10.38 4.56
CA PHE A 306 2.14 11.21 3.36
C PHE A 306 0.98 12.20 3.50
N ASP A 307 -0.23 11.72 3.81
CA ASP A 307 -1.46 12.51 3.76
C ASP A 307 -1.71 13.36 5.01
N VAL A 308 -1.27 12.91 6.19
CA VAL A 308 -1.46 13.62 7.47
C VAL A 308 -0.20 14.37 7.87
N ASP A 309 0.94 13.67 7.95
CA ASP A 309 2.20 14.21 8.44
C ASP A 309 2.97 15.01 7.36
N LYS A 310 2.57 14.89 6.08
CA LYS A 310 3.10 15.63 4.92
C LYS A 310 4.57 15.34 4.63
N GLU A 311 4.98 14.10 4.84
CA GLU A 311 6.29 13.63 4.42
C GLU A 311 6.35 13.41 2.89
N ASP A 312 7.54 13.46 2.32
CA ASP A 312 7.74 13.19 0.89
C ASP A 312 7.76 11.67 0.63
N ALA A 313 7.19 11.22 -0.49
CA ALA A 313 7.04 9.79 -0.81
C ALA A 313 8.39 9.05 -0.88
N ASP A 314 9.44 9.69 -1.42
CA ASP A 314 10.79 9.15 -1.51
C ASP A 314 11.39 8.86 -0.11
N ALA A 315 11.22 9.77 0.85
CA ALA A 315 11.68 9.59 2.21
C ALA A 315 10.89 8.50 2.97
N ILE A 316 9.59 8.39 2.69
CA ILE A 316 8.73 7.33 3.23
C ILE A 316 9.22 5.97 2.72
N ALA A 317 9.46 5.83 1.43
CA ALA A 317 9.94 4.62 0.79
C ALA A 317 11.34 4.20 1.32
N GLU A 318 12.30 5.13 1.39
CA GLU A 318 13.64 4.88 1.95
C GLU A 318 13.56 4.32 3.37
N SER A 319 12.73 4.92 4.22
CA SER A 319 12.57 4.48 5.61
C SER A 319 11.93 3.09 5.68
N TRP A 320 10.86 2.83 4.91
CA TRP A 320 10.17 1.54 4.91
C TRP A 320 11.08 0.40 4.44
N LEU A 321 11.81 0.61 3.35
CA LEU A 321 12.77 -0.36 2.82
C LEU A 321 13.88 -0.67 3.83
N ALA A 322 14.38 0.35 4.53
CA ALA A 322 15.41 0.17 5.56
C ALA A 322 14.90 -0.65 6.76
N ASP A 323 13.65 -0.43 7.18
CA ASP A 323 13.03 -1.13 8.31
C ASP A 323 12.79 -2.63 7.98
N HIS A 324 12.58 -2.97 6.71
CA HIS A 324 12.40 -4.35 6.23
C HIS A 324 13.70 -5.00 5.74
N GLY A 325 14.84 -4.30 5.85
CA GLY A 325 16.13 -4.83 5.41
C GLY A 325 16.28 -4.96 3.91
N ILE A 326 15.42 -4.27 3.16
CA ILE A 326 15.49 -4.15 1.71
C ILE A 326 16.31 -2.89 1.42
N GLY A 327 17.50 -3.06 0.83
CA GLY A 327 18.33 -1.90 0.49
C GLY A 327 19.28 -1.40 1.58
N GLY A 328 19.50 -2.15 2.65
CA GLY A 328 20.47 -1.82 3.70
C GLY A 328 21.90 -2.03 3.23
N ALA A 329 22.75 -0.96 3.23
CA ALA A 329 24.19 -1.05 3.08
C ALA A 329 24.88 -1.33 4.41
#